data_8dc15add35141c54efe2611abac3dd25
#
_entry.id   8dc15add35141c54efe2611abac3dd25
#
_cell.length_a   1.000
_cell.length_b   1.000
_cell.length_c   1.000
_cell.angle_alpha   90.00
_cell.angle_beta   90.00
_cell.angle_gamma   90.00
#
_symmetry.space_group_name_H-M   'P 1'
#
loop_
_entity.id
_entity.type
_entity.pdbx_description
1 polymer ?
#
loop_
_entity_poly.entity_id
_entity_poly.type
_entity_poly.pdbx_seq_one_letter_code
_entity_poly.pdbx_strand_id
1 'polypeptide(L)'
;MLNIYRIYFNMATTCTWEINGKQCKRDVADGYFTNVVYRVKGIDGTEEKARRTGEVVFTKPESLPSDYIAFDTSKKTPDSATMVTWVKNALGTDAVTAIEASLKAEIDLINTPVQAEGVAF
;
A
#
# COMPACT_ATOMS: atom_id res chain seq x y z
N MET A 1 -29.09 16.06 -6.32
CA MET A 1 -28.01 17.03 -6.51
C MET A 1 -26.91 16.85 -5.49
N LEU A 2 -27.21 16.97 -4.19
CA LEU A 2 -26.22 16.78 -3.13
C LEU A 2 -25.63 15.37 -3.13
N ASN A 3 -26.43 14.35 -3.43
CA ASN A 3 -25.97 12.97 -3.49
C ASN A 3 -24.96 12.73 -4.61
N ILE A 4 -25.09 13.44 -5.74
CA ILE A 4 -24.18 13.34 -6.86
C ILE A 4 -22.80 13.88 -6.47
N TYR A 5 -22.73 14.98 -5.72
CA TYR A 5 -21.49 15.53 -5.23
C TYR A 5 -20.77 14.58 -4.28
N ARG A 6 -21.49 13.93 -3.35
CA ARG A 6 -20.89 12.94 -2.45
C ARG A 6 -20.31 11.75 -3.19
N ILE A 7 -21.04 11.23 -4.16
CA ILE A 7 -20.56 10.11 -4.99
C ILE A 7 -19.32 10.53 -5.75
N TYR A 8 -19.30 11.74 -6.29
CA TYR A 8 -18.15 12.27 -7.02
C TYR A 8 -16.91 12.39 -6.13
N PHE A 9 -17.04 12.90 -4.90
CA PHE A 9 -15.94 12.98 -3.94
C PHE A 9 -15.40 11.61 -3.58
N ASN A 10 -16.27 10.64 -3.31
CA ASN A 10 -15.85 9.27 -2.97
C ASN A 10 -15.10 8.61 -4.12
N MET A 11 -15.48 8.91 -5.36
CA MET A 11 -14.82 8.39 -6.55
C MET A 11 -13.46 9.03 -6.81
N ALA A 12 -13.18 10.20 -6.21
CA ALA A 12 -11.90 10.87 -6.34
C ALA A 12 -10.78 10.26 -5.48
N THR A 13 -11.15 9.43 -4.49
CA THR A 13 -10.19 8.79 -3.61
C THR A 13 -9.67 7.50 -4.22
N THR A 14 -8.36 7.41 -4.36
CA THR A 14 -7.68 6.22 -4.87
C THR A 14 -6.63 5.76 -3.87
N CYS A 15 -6.25 4.49 -3.95
CA CYS A 15 -5.18 3.93 -3.12
C CYS A 15 -4.02 3.52 -4.00
N THR A 16 -2.82 3.97 -3.66
CA THR A 16 -1.59 3.66 -4.37
C THR A 16 -0.68 2.84 -3.47
N TRP A 17 -0.29 1.66 -3.95
CA TRP A 17 0.60 0.75 -3.23
C TRP A 17 2.03 0.95 -3.71
N GLU A 18 2.95 1.07 -2.76
CA GLU A 18 4.36 1.31 -3.03
C GLU A 18 5.23 0.43 -2.14
N ILE A 19 6.46 0.19 -2.57
CA ILE A 19 7.46 -0.55 -1.79
C ILE A 19 8.49 0.45 -1.26
N ASN A 20 8.78 0.35 0.04
CA ASN A 20 9.88 1.09 0.64
C ASN A 20 11.15 0.25 0.51
N GLY A 21 11.81 0.39 -0.63
CA GLY A 21 12.95 -0.46 -0.99
C GLY A 21 14.13 -0.38 -0.03
N LYS A 22 14.32 0.77 0.62
CA LYS A 22 15.44 0.95 1.56
C LYS A 22 15.28 0.14 2.85
N GLN A 23 14.05 -0.23 3.19
CA GLN A 23 13.76 -1.00 4.40
C GLN A 23 13.50 -2.47 4.13
N CYS A 24 13.46 -2.88 2.87
CA CYS A 24 13.34 -4.29 2.52
C CYS A 24 14.64 -5.03 2.83
N LYS A 25 14.51 -6.31 3.20
CA LYS A 25 15.67 -7.17 3.51
C LYS A 25 15.69 -8.36 2.56
N ARG A 26 16.88 -8.77 2.19
CA ARG A 26 17.09 -9.93 1.33
C ARG A 26 18.35 -10.70 1.74
N ASP A 27 18.40 -11.96 1.35
CA ASP A 27 19.63 -12.74 1.46
C ASP A 27 20.62 -12.31 0.38
N VAL A 28 21.86 -12.06 0.76
CA VAL A 28 22.88 -11.66 -0.20
C VAL A 28 23.31 -12.80 -1.10
N ALA A 29 23.17 -14.05 -0.62
CA ALA A 29 23.63 -15.22 -1.37
C ALA A 29 22.84 -15.48 -2.66
N ASP A 30 21.51 -15.29 -2.62
CA ASP A 30 20.63 -15.64 -3.73
C ASP A 30 19.62 -14.55 -4.08
N GLY A 31 19.61 -13.44 -3.35
CA GLY A 31 18.70 -12.34 -3.62
C GLY A 31 17.24 -12.59 -3.26
N TYR A 32 16.98 -13.57 -2.39
CA TYR A 32 15.62 -13.83 -1.91
C TYR A 32 15.20 -12.78 -0.89
N PHE A 33 14.05 -12.13 -1.12
CA PHE A 33 13.53 -11.12 -0.20
C PHE A 33 12.82 -11.78 0.97
N THR A 34 13.34 -11.57 2.18
CA THR A 34 12.75 -12.09 3.41
C THR A 34 11.78 -11.12 4.04
N ASN A 35 11.99 -9.83 3.86
CA ASN A 35 11.15 -8.78 4.42
C ASN A 35 10.86 -7.74 3.37
N VAL A 36 9.59 -7.48 3.13
CA VAL A 36 9.17 -6.44 2.19
C VAL A 36 8.33 -5.43 2.94
N VAL A 37 8.81 -4.19 2.98
CA VAL A 37 8.12 -3.07 3.62
C VAL A 37 7.34 -2.33 2.56
N TYR A 38 6.06 -2.16 2.82
CA TYR A 38 5.14 -1.50 1.89
C TYR A 38 4.45 -0.31 2.53
N ARG A 39 3.93 0.55 1.69
CA ARG A 39 3.03 1.62 2.12
C ARG A 39 1.88 1.74 1.14
N VAL A 40 0.74 2.14 1.67
CA VAL A 40 -0.46 2.41 0.88
C VAL A 40 -0.84 3.85 1.11
N LYS A 41 -0.90 4.63 0.05
CA LYS A 41 -1.25 6.05 0.10
C LYS A 41 -2.70 6.21 -0.30
N GLY A 42 -3.47 6.91 0.52
CA GLY A 42 -4.80 7.38 0.15
C GLY A 42 -4.68 8.72 -0.54
N ILE A 43 -5.07 8.78 -1.80
CA ILE A 43 -4.95 9.97 -2.64
C ILE A 43 -6.34 10.53 -2.90
N ASP A 44 -6.52 11.79 -2.55
CA ASP A 44 -7.75 12.52 -2.85
C ASP A 44 -7.45 13.52 -3.98
N GLY A 45 -7.92 13.19 -5.18
CA GLY A 45 -7.54 13.92 -6.38
C GLY A 45 -6.05 13.71 -6.69
N THR A 46 -5.20 14.67 -6.34
CA THR A 46 -3.75 14.61 -6.53
C THR A 46 -2.97 14.66 -5.21
N GLU A 47 -3.67 14.77 -4.08
CA GLU A 47 -3.05 14.99 -2.78
C GLU A 47 -3.11 13.73 -1.92
N GLU A 48 -1.98 13.35 -1.35
CA GLU A 48 -1.93 12.27 -0.35
C GLU A 48 -2.47 12.82 0.97
N LYS A 49 -3.56 12.23 1.47
CA LYS A 49 -4.20 12.64 2.73
C LYS A 49 -4.12 11.60 3.83
N ALA A 50 -3.83 10.36 3.51
CA ALA A 50 -3.75 9.28 4.48
C ALA A 50 -2.75 8.25 4.01
N ARG A 51 -2.18 7.48 4.95
CA ARG A 51 -1.16 6.48 4.65
C ARG A 51 -1.25 5.31 5.62
N ARG A 52 -0.99 4.13 5.10
CA ARG A 52 -0.75 2.92 5.92
C ARG A 52 0.59 2.33 5.50
N THR A 53 1.32 1.82 6.48
CA THR A 53 2.59 1.14 6.25
C THR A 53 2.56 -0.22 6.92
N GLY A 54 3.31 -1.16 6.39
CA GLY A 54 3.40 -2.48 6.96
C GLY A 54 4.57 -3.27 6.39
N GLU A 55 4.74 -4.47 6.91
CA GLU A 55 5.82 -5.36 6.51
C GLU A 55 5.26 -6.76 6.32
N VAL A 56 5.71 -7.41 5.25
CA VAL A 56 5.44 -8.83 5.02
C VAL A 56 6.75 -9.59 5.17
N VAL A 57 6.72 -10.65 5.97
CA VAL A 57 7.85 -11.55 6.17
C VAL A 57 7.61 -12.81 5.35
N PHE A 58 8.58 -13.15 4.49
CA PHE A 58 8.51 -14.33 3.64
C PHE A 58 9.46 -15.40 4.18
N THR A 59 8.94 -16.61 4.35
CA THR A 59 9.75 -17.76 4.75
C THR A 59 10.43 -18.34 3.51
N LYS A 60 11.77 -18.33 3.51
CA LYS A 60 12.53 -18.85 2.38
C LYS A 60 12.33 -20.35 2.23
N PRO A 61 11.95 -20.85 1.04
CA PRO A 61 11.84 -22.27 0.79
C PRO A 61 13.22 -22.92 0.69
N GLU A 62 13.29 -24.25 0.79
CA GLU A 62 14.55 -24.99 0.67
C GLU A 62 15.22 -24.77 -0.68
N SER A 63 14.42 -24.71 -1.75
CA SER A 63 14.90 -24.30 -3.06
C SER A 63 13.95 -23.28 -3.66
N LEU A 64 14.52 -22.24 -4.31
CA LEU A 64 13.72 -21.20 -4.90
C LEU A 64 13.01 -21.72 -6.15
N PRO A 65 11.73 -21.31 -6.36
CA PRO A 65 11.05 -21.59 -7.63
C PRO A 65 11.86 -21.07 -8.81
N SER A 66 11.81 -21.78 -9.94
CA SER A 66 12.56 -21.39 -11.14
C SER A 66 12.11 -20.04 -11.71
N ASP A 67 10.87 -19.63 -11.42
CA ASP A 67 10.30 -18.35 -11.85
C ASP A 67 10.47 -17.22 -10.81
N TYR A 68 11.18 -17.48 -9.71
CA TYR A 68 11.40 -16.46 -8.70
C TYR A 68 12.27 -15.32 -9.25
N ILE A 69 11.81 -14.09 -9.08
CA ILE A 69 12.53 -12.90 -9.55
C ILE A 69 13.37 -12.37 -8.40
N ALA A 70 14.62 -12.81 -8.35
CA ALA A 70 15.57 -12.42 -7.31
C ALA A 70 16.15 -11.04 -7.55
N PHE A 71 16.75 -10.46 -6.50
CA PHE A 71 17.47 -9.20 -6.61
C PHE A 71 18.64 -9.32 -7.61
N ASP A 72 18.66 -8.41 -8.58
CA ASP A 72 19.70 -8.32 -9.60
C ASP A 72 19.86 -6.86 -10.01
N THR A 73 20.99 -6.23 -9.65
CA THR A 73 21.22 -4.82 -9.94
C THR A 73 21.36 -4.54 -11.42
N SER A 74 21.93 -5.49 -12.18
CA SER A 74 22.14 -5.29 -13.62
C SER A 74 20.80 -5.31 -14.39
N LYS A 75 19.89 -6.15 -13.99
CA LYS A 75 18.55 -6.25 -14.58
C LYS A 75 17.53 -5.32 -13.93
N LYS A 76 17.88 -4.72 -12.80
CA LYS A 76 16.98 -3.89 -11.97
C LYS A 76 15.72 -4.65 -11.55
N THR A 77 15.90 -5.88 -11.12
CA THR A 77 14.80 -6.74 -10.66
C THR A 77 14.89 -6.98 -9.17
N PRO A 78 13.76 -7.34 -8.49
CA PRO A 78 12.40 -7.22 -9.01
C PRO A 78 11.99 -5.75 -9.10
N ASP A 79 11.04 -5.42 -9.98
CA ASP A 79 10.50 -4.07 -10.03
C ASP A 79 9.46 -3.86 -8.92
N SER A 80 9.05 -2.61 -8.73
CA SER A 80 8.11 -2.25 -7.68
C SER A 80 6.76 -2.96 -7.86
N ALA A 81 6.27 -3.04 -9.09
CA ALA A 81 4.98 -3.67 -9.38
C ALA A 81 4.99 -5.16 -9.01
N THR A 82 6.07 -5.87 -9.29
CA THR A 82 6.24 -7.27 -8.91
C THR A 82 6.19 -7.44 -7.40
N MET A 83 6.92 -6.60 -6.66
CA MET A 83 6.95 -6.68 -5.20
C MET A 83 5.61 -6.30 -4.58
N VAL A 84 4.89 -5.35 -5.14
CA VAL A 84 3.51 -5.02 -4.71
C VAL A 84 2.60 -6.24 -4.89
N THR A 85 2.73 -6.96 -6.00
CA THR A 85 1.97 -8.19 -6.22
C THR A 85 2.27 -9.23 -5.14
N TRP A 86 3.54 -9.42 -4.79
CA TRP A 86 3.92 -10.33 -3.70
C TRP A 86 3.26 -9.96 -2.38
N VAL A 87 3.28 -8.66 -2.04
CA VAL A 87 2.68 -8.16 -0.81
C VAL A 87 1.17 -8.40 -0.80
N LYS A 88 0.48 -8.04 -1.87
CA LYS A 88 -0.98 -8.21 -1.96
C LYS A 88 -1.38 -9.68 -1.88
N ASN A 89 -0.63 -10.57 -2.55
CA ASN A 89 -0.90 -12.00 -2.49
C ASN A 89 -0.67 -12.56 -1.08
N ALA A 90 0.36 -12.10 -0.38
CA ALA A 90 0.65 -12.52 0.99
C ALA A 90 -0.40 -12.03 1.97
N LEU A 91 -0.87 -10.79 1.82
CA LEU A 91 -1.91 -10.22 2.67
C LEU A 91 -3.28 -10.86 2.42
N GLY A 92 -3.58 -11.18 1.17
CA GLY A 92 -4.88 -11.69 0.76
C GLY A 92 -5.88 -10.59 0.44
N THR A 93 -6.91 -10.96 -0.32
CA THR A 93 -7.91 -10.02 -0.83
C THR A 93 -8.63 -9.27 0.28
N ASP A 94 -9.01 -9.96 1.37
CA ASP A 94 -9.76 -9.34 2.46
C ASP A 94 -8.93 -8.29 3.18
N ALA A 95 -7.65 -8.55 3.44
CA ALA A 95 -6.76 -7.60 4.09
C ALA A 95 -6.50 -6.38 3.20
N VAL A 96 -6.26 -6.60 1.91
CA VAL A 96 -6.08 -5.51 0.94
C VAL A 96 -7.31 -4.62 0.91
N THR A 97 -8.49 -5.20 0.81
CA THR A 97 -9.76 -4.47 0.80
C THR A 97 -9.95 -3.68 2.10
N ALA A 98 -9.64 -4.27 3.25
CA ALA A 98 -9.78 -3.61 4.55
C ALA A 98 -8.84 -2.42 4.69
N ILE A 99 -7.59 -2.55 4.24
CA ILE A 99 -6.62 -1.45 4.27
C ILE A 99 -7.12 -0.29 3.41
N GLU A 100 -7.54 -0.57 2.19
CA GLU A 100 -8.03 0.47 1.27
C GLU A 100 -9.31 1.14 1.79
N ALA A 101 -10.21 0.36 2.37
CA ALA A 101 -11.43 0.90 2.98
C ALA A 101 -11.11 1.81 4.16
N SER A 102 -10.13 1.45 5.00
CA SER A 102 -9.72 2.27 6.14
C SER A 102 -9.14 3.62 5.72
N LEU A 103 -8.38 3.65 4.62
CA LEU A 103 -7.85 4.88 4.06
C LEU A 103 -8.96 5.78 3.51
N LYS A 104 -9.89 5.22 2.78
CA LYS A 104 -11.02 5.96 2.24
C LYS A 104 -11.89 6.55 3.34
N ALA A 105 -12.14 5.77 4.41
CA ALA A 105 -12.90 6.24 5.56
C ALA A 105 -12.20 7.38 6.28
N GLU A 106 -10.87 7.30 6.44
CA GLU A 106 -10.09 8.38 7.06
C GLU A 106 -10.16 9.66 6.23
N ILE A 107 -10.04 9.57 4.92
CA ILE A 107 -10.14 10.71 4.01
C ILE A 107 -11.54 11.32 4.06
N ASP A 108 -12.59 10.49 4.11
CA ASP A 108 -13.96 10.99 4.24
C ASP A 108 -14.13 11.80 5.53
N LEU A 109 -13.53 11.35 6.63
CA LEU A 109 -13.59 12.08 7.90
C LEU A 109 -12.79 13.39 7.85
N ILE A 110 -11.67 13.42 7.13
CA ILE A 110 -10.90 14.65 6.92
C ILE A 110 -11.71 15.65 6.14
N ASN A 111 -12.40 15.20 5.09
CA ASN A 111 -13.18 16.07 4.20
C ASN A 111 -14.52 16.50 4.81
N THR A 112 -15.12 15.65 5.65
CA THR A 112 -16.42 15.91 6.29
C THR A 112 -16.36 15.53 7.77
N PRO A 113 -15.61 16.28 8.60
CA PRO A 113 -15.44 15.93 10.00
C PRO A 113 -16.76 16.02 10.76
N VAL A 114 -16.98 15.05 11.67
CA VAL A 114 -18.18 15.01 12.52
C VAL A 114 -18.01 15.83 13.78
N GLN A 115 -16.79 16.29 14.08
CA GLN A 115 -16.47 17.15 15.21
C GLN A 115 -15.60 18.31 14.74
N ALA A 116 -15.74 19.43 15.44
CA ALA A 116 -14.89 20.60 15.21
C ALA A 116 -14.45 21.18 16.54
N GLU A 117 -13.34 21.86 16.53
CA GLU A 117 -12.80 22.54 17.71
C GLU A 117 -13.20 23.99 17.70
N GLY A 118 -13.20 24.58 18.91
CA GLY A 118 -13.47 25.99 19.10
C GLY A 118 -14.89 26.29 19.54
N VAL A 119 -15.13 27.58 19.77
CA VAL A 119 -16.41 28.13 20.20
C VAL A 119 -16.77 29.32 19.34
N ALA A 120 -18.00 29.84 19.50
CA ALA A 120 -18.50 30.96 18.69
C ALA A 120 -18.06 32.34 19.19
N PHE A 121 -17.38 32.40 20.33
CA PHE A 121 -16.92 33.67 20.91
C PHE A 121 -15.43 33.82 20.95
#